data_9507b03fd0d4a81e8945eaa0bdf0522c
#
_entry.id   9507b03fd0d4a81e8945eaa0bdf0522c
#
_cell.length_a   1.000
_cell.length_b   1.000
_cell.length_c   1.000
_cell.angle_alpha   90.00
_cell.angle_beta   90.00
_cell.angle_gamma   90.00
#
_symmetry.space_group_name_H-M   'P 1'
#
loop_
_entity.id
_entity.type
_entity.pdbx_description
1 polymer ?
#
loop_
_entity_poly.entity_id
_entity_poly.type
_entity_poly.pdbx_seq_one_letter_code
_entity_poly.pdbx_strand_id
1 'polypeptide(L)'
;MVKCFLALMGVFWMMSCTIGYAAEREISYQVDGQKVVGTLTMPEKAENVPVVLMLHGYTANRNESASSFVPEGLFGRMAHELEKQGIASLRIDMRGSGKSEGTFANITVESEIADALAGIEYLSHLENIDASSISVMGLSLGGIVTTATAGKSVHPIRSVVLWNPGINPPAAFITMFGKDNVQKATQDANAEFTYPLNGTSITMKGEFYRSLYRIVPAAELAKYHGPVLLAIGTEDDIVWPQPTSAKALLSYHQGEHELWTKKTGHVFDCDKGEDMVNAVIDKSVNFIKAHSEVN
;
A
#
# COMPACT_ATOMS: atom_id res chain seq x y z
N MET A 1 -37.87 72.24 6.63
CA MET A 1 -37.47 71.34 5.53
C MET A 1 -36.37 70.44 6.06
N VAL A 2 -36.73 69.23 6.48
CA VAL A 2 -35.80 68.22 7.02
C VAL A 2 -35.59 67.18 5.91
N LYS A 3 -34.39 67.07 5.42
CA LYS A 3 -34.03 66.06 4.43
C LYS A 3 -33.62 64.74 5.16
N CYS A 4 -34.46 63.71 5.01
CA CYS A 4 -34.09 62.33 5.38
C CYS A 4 -33.09 61.75 4.38
N PHE A 5 -31.93 61.36 4.87
CA PHE A 5 -30.99 60.49 4.13
C PHE A 5 -31.31 59.01 4.47
N LEU A 6 -31.78 58.26 3.48
CA LEU A 6 -31.84 56.79 3.57
C LEU A 6 -30.46 56.26 3.24
N ALA A 7 -29.81 55.57 4.22
CA ALA A 7 -28.62 54.77 4.00
C ALA A 7 -29.05 53.35 3.60
N LEU A 8 -28.78 52.93 2.35
CA LEU A 8 -28.88 51.55 1.91
C LEU A 8 -27.69 50.78 2.49
N MET A 9 -27.92 49.91 3.47
CA MET A 9 -26.96 48.88 3.89
C MET A 9 -27.01 47.69 2.91
N GLY A 10 -26.04 47.61 2.01
CA GLY A 10 -25.81 46.42 1.18
C GLY A 10 -25.22 45.32 2.04
N VAL A 11 -25.98 44.24 2.25
CA VAL A 11 -25.48 43.00 2.87
C VAL A 11 -24.65 42.28 1.84
N PHE A 12 -23.32 42.34 1.95
CA PHE A 12 -22.40 41.53 1.18
C PHE A 12 -22.37 40.11 1.80
N TRP A 13 -23.02 39.16 1.14
CA TRP A 13 -22.94 37.74 1.48
C TRP A 13 -21.58 37.24 0.98
N MET A 14 -20.59 37.15 1.87
CA MET A 14 -19.36 36.42 1.58
C MET A 14 -19.70 34.93 1.52
N MET A 15 -19.74 34.38 0.31
CA MET A 15 -19.71 32.94 0.08
C MET A 15 -18.34 32.48 0.51
N SER A 16 -18.23 31.96 1.73
CA SER A 16 -17.02 31.19 2.17
C SER A 16 -16.95 29.96 1.35
N CYS A 17 -16.08 29.97 0.33
CA CYS A 17 -15.65 28.74 -0.35
C CYS A 17 -14.77 27.99 0.66
N THR A 18 -15.34 27.11 1.46
CA THR A 18 -14.57 26.13 2.21
C THR A 18 -14.01 25.17 1.18
N ILE A 19 -12.72 25.28 0.92
CA ILE A 19 -11.96 24.20 0.27
C ILE A 19 -12.05 23.04 1.25
N GLY A 20 -12.93 22.08 0.97
CA GLY A 20 -13.04 20.84 1.72
C GLY A 20 -11.75 20.07 1.53
N TYR A 21 -10.93 20.00 2.57
CA TYR A 21 -9.86 19.01 2.60
C TYR A 21 -10.49 17.64 2.74
N ALA A 22 -9.95 16.65 2.00
CA ALA A 22 -10.23 15.24 2.19
C ALA A 22 -10.31 14.90 3.68
N ALA A 23 -11.38 14.23 4.09
CA ALA A 23 -11.52 13.84 5.49
C ALA A 23 -10.62 12.62 5.76
N GLU A 24 -9.37 12.87 6.13
CA GLU A 24 -8.51 11.83 6.70
C GLU A 24 -8.91 11.56 8.14
N ARG A 25 -9.16 10.30 8.46
CA ARG A 25 -9.40 9.86 9.85
C ARG A 25 -8.55 8.67 10.20
N GLU A 26 -7.98 8.67 11.39
CA GLU A 26 -7.34 7.49 11.95
C GLU A 26 -8.43 6.48 12.34
N ILE A 27 -8.22 5.23 11.95
CA ILE A 27 -9.08 4.10 12.29
C ILE A 27 -8.26 2.99 12.94
N SER A 28 -8.93 2.04 13.57
CA SER A 28 -8.27 0.82 14.03
C SER A 28 -9.23 -0.37 14.02
N TYR A 29 -8.66 -1.57 13.91
CA TYR A 29 -9.35 -2.84 14.03
C TYR A 29 -8.45 -3.85 14.76
N GLN A 30 -9.01 -5.00 15.16
CA GLN A 30 -8.29 -6.02 15.93
C GLN A 30 -7.92 -7.22 15.06
N VAL A 31 -6.69 -7.71 15.21
CA VAL A 31 -6.18 -8.94 14.59
C VAL A 31 -5.43 -9.74 15.66
N ASP A 32 -5.85 -10.96 15.94
CA ASP A 32 -5.26 -11.84 16.95
C ASP A 32 -5.05 -11.15 18.33
N GLY A 33 -6.00 -10.29 18.72
CA GLY A 33 -5.97 -9.56 19.99
C GLY A 33 -5.02 -8.35 20.01
N GLN A 34 -4.46 -7.96 18.87
CA GLN A 34 -3.61 -6.78 18.69
C GLN A 34 -4.27 -5.75 17.77
N LYS A 35 -4.08 -4.48 18.08
CA LYS A 35 -4.65 -3.37 17.31
C LYS A 35 -3.81 -3.07 16.07
N VAL A 36 -4.46 -3.06 14.90
CA VAL A 36 -3.96 -2.48 13.66
C VAL A 36 -4.52 -1.07 13.51
N VAL A 37 -3.66 -0.11 13.20
CA VAL A 37 -4.03 1.31 13.01
C VAL A 37 -3.88 1.67 11.54
N GLY A 38 -4.81 2.46 11.01
CA GLY A 38 -4.77 2.95 9.65
C GLY A 38 -5.24 4.38 9.51
N THR A 39 -5.04 4.96 8.34
CA THR A 39 -5.62 6.22 7.91
C THR A 39 -6.59 5.94 6.78
N LEU A 40 -7.85 6.21 7.00
CA LEU A 40 -8.90 6.18 5.98
C LEU A 40 -9.06 7.59 5.41
N THR A 41 -8.85 7.71 4.09
CA THR A 41 -9.08 8.92 3.30
C THR A 41 -10.36 8.73 2.51
N MET A 42 -11.32 9.63 2.67
CA MET A 42 -12.63 9.56 2.02
C MET A 42 -12.86 10.76 1.10
N PRO A 43 -13.42 10.58 -0.10
CA PRO A 43 -13.92 11.69 -0.91
C PRO A 43 -14.98 12.52 -0.17
N GLU A 44 -15.07 13.82 -0.47
CA GLU A 44 -15.95 14.76 0.24
C GLU A 44 -17.44 14.36 0.23
N LYS A 45 -17.90 13.69 -0.83
CA LYS A 45 -19.29 13.21 -0.98
C LYS A 45 -19.32 11.71 -1.25
N ALA A 46 -18.77 10.94 -0.30
CA ALA A 46 -18.67 9.50 -0.44
C ALA A 46 -20.03 8.83 -0.18
N GLU A 47 -20.64 8.31 -1.23
CA GLU A 47 -21.77 7.38 -1.16
C GLU A 47 -21.44 6.17 -2.02
N ASN A 48 -21.24 5.00 -1.39
CA ASN A 48 -20.92 3.74 -2.07
C ASN A 48 -19.73 3.85 -3.04
N VAL A 49 -18.58 4.38 -2.53
CA VAL A 49 -17.39 4.62 -3.36
C VAL A 49 -16.44 3.43 -3.39
N PRO A 50 -15.66 3.25 -4.48
CA PRO A 50 -14.55 2.31 -4.53
C PRO A 50 -13.50 2.65 -3.46
N VAL A 51 -12.73 1.64 -3.03
CA VAL A 51 -11.67 1.83 -2.05
C VAL A 51 -10.41 1.02 -2.38
N VAL A 52 -9.25 1.57 -2.02
CA VAL A 52 -7.95 0.90 -2.14
C VAL A 52 -7.35 0.66 -0.76
N LEU A 53 -7.07 -0.60 -0.44
CA LEU A 53 -6.22 -0.97 0.70
C LEU A 53 -4.75 -0.89 0.28
N MET A 54 -3.91 -0.18 1.04
CA MET A 54 -2.49 0.02 0.74
C MET A 54 -1.59 -0.61 1.82
N LEU A 55 -0.63 -1.42 1.38
CA LEU A 55 0.24 -2.26 2.19
C LEU A 55 1.71 -1.86 1.99
N HIS A 56 2.32 -1.31 3.05
CA HIS A 56 3.68 -0.74 3.01
C HIS A 56 4.78 -1.81 2.89
N GLY A 57 5.99 -1.37 2.51
CA GLY A 57 7.18 -2.20 2.42
C GLY A 57 7.83 -2.49 3.76
N TYR A 58 8.93 -3.28 3.71
CA TYR A 58 9.73 -3.64 4.87
C TYR A 58 10.29 -2.39 5.56
N THR A 59 10.17 -2.30 6.88
CA THR A 59 10.58 -1.16 7.73
C THR A 59 9.84 0.17 7.50
N ALA A 60 8.87 0.19 6.63
CA ALA A 60 8.06 1.38 6.38
C ALA A 60 6.86 1.50 7.35
N ASN A 61 5.98 2.40 7.07
CA ASN A 61 4.70 2.61 7.74
C ASN A 61 3.62 2.93 6.69
N ARG A 62 2.40 3.17 7.12
CA ARG A 62 1.25 3.44 6.25
C ARG A 62 1.42 4.56 5.22
N ASN A 63 2.41 5.46 5.37
CA ASN A 63 2.66 6.53 4.40
C ASN A 63 3.67 6.13 3.33
N GLU A 64 4.48 5.09 3.55
CA GLU A 64 5.53 4.58 2.67
C GLU A 64 6.57 5.65 2.23
N SER A 65 7.84 5.38 2.46
CA SER A 65 9.00 6.07 1.88
C SER A 65 8.89 7.60 1.75
N ALA A 66 8.69 8.32 2.87
CA ALA A 66 8.70 9.77 2.87
C ALA A 66 10.12 10.32 2.56
N SER A 67 10.19 11.42 1.82
CA SER A 67 11.42 12.11 1.45
C SER A 67 11.24 13.63 1.45
N SER A 68 12.30 14.39 1.17
CA SER A 68 12.21 15.85 1.01
C SER A 68 11.35 16.27 -0.21
N PHE A 69 11.24 15.42 -1.23
CA PHE A 69 10.42 15.67 -2.43
C PHE A 69 9.01 15.13 -2.29
N VAL A 70 8.80 14.15 -1.41
CA VAL A 70 7.52 13.48 -1.14
C VAL A 70 7.32 13.39 0.36
N PRO A 71 7.15 14.52 1.08
CA PRO A 71 7.12 14.56 2.54
C PRO A 71 5.94 13.81 3.16
N GLU A 72 4.83 13.68 2.43
CA GLU A 72 3.65 12.90 2.82
C GLU A 72 3.83 11.39 2.65
N GLY A 73 4.91 10.95 2.01
CA GLY A 73 5.17 9.58 1.60
C GLY A 73 4.43 9.17 0.32
N LEU A 74 4.89 8.08 -0.30
CA LEU A 74 4.35 7.61 -1.58
C LEU A 74 2.86 7.28 -1.46
N PHE A 75 2.47 6.58 -0.40
CA PHE A 75 1.06 6.21 -0.18
C PHE A 75 0.21 7.37 0.32
N GLY A 76 0.81 8.35 1.01
CA GLY A 76 0.13 9.62 1.33
C GLY A 76 -0.27 10.35 0.05
N ARG A 77 0.67 10.53 -0.88
CA ARG A 77 0.42 11.16 -2.19
C ARG A 77 -0.59 10.37 -3.02
N MET A 78 -0.44 9.05 -3.08
CA MET A 78 -1.39 8.17 -3.79
C MET A 78 -2.82 8.31 -3.25
N ALA A 79 -2.99 8.40 -1.93
CA ALA A 79 -4.29 8.57 -1.30
C ALA A 79 -4.97 9.89 -1.71
N HIS A 80 -4.21 10.98 -1.75
CA HIS A 80 -4.72 12.29 -2.21
C HIS A 80 -5.12 12.27 -3.70
N GLU A 81 -4.36 11.57 -4.55
CA GLU A 81 -4.71 11.47 -5.97
C GLU A 81 -5.94 10.58 -6.21
N LEU A 82 -6.10 9.49 -5.46
CA LEU A 82 -7.31 8.65 -5.48
C LEU A 82 -8.55 9.44 -5.03
N GLU A 83 -8.43 10.19 -3.94
CA GLU A 83 -9.52 11.01 -3.39
C GLU A 83 -10.05 12.00 -4.43
N LYS A 84 -9.17 12.67 -5.20
CA LYS A 84 -9.55 13.57 -6.31
C LYS A 84 -10.35 12.86 -7.41
N GLN A 85 -10.21 11.54 -7.53
CA GLN A 85 -10.97 10.71 -8.48
C GLN A 85 -12.22 10.08 -7.88
N GLY A 86 -12.61 10.44 -6.65
CA GLY A 86 -13.77 9.87 -5.97
C GLY A 86 -13.54 8.46 -5.42
N ILE A 87 -12.29 8.05 -5.23
CA ILE A 87 -11.89 6.73 -4.73
C ILE A 87 -11.35 6.90 -3.31
N ALA A 88 -11.91 6.16 -2.36
CA ALA A 88 -11.41 6.11 -0.99
C ALA A 88 -10.11 5.29 -0.89
N SER A 89 -9.36 5.48 0.20
CA SER A 89 -8.20 4.64 0.48
C SER A 89 -8.04 4.37 1.97
N LEU A 90 -7.55 3.17 2.30
CA LEU A 90 -7.12 2.79 3.63
C LEU A 90 -5.64 2.42 3.60
N ARG A 91 -4.82 3.22 4.25
CA ARG A 91 -3.39 2.94 4.48
C ARG A 91 -3.24 2.39 5.89
N ILE A 92 -2.66 1.21 6.06
CA ILE A 92 -2.49 0.59 7.38
C ILE A 92 -1.03 0.54 7.79
N ASP A 93 -0.76 0.70 9.08
CA ASP A 93 0.46 0.21 9.71
C ASP A 93 0.25 -1.27 10.02
N MET A 94 0.93 -2.20 9.33
CA MET A 94 0.86 -3.61 9.68
C MET A 94 1.44 -3.82 11.09
N ARG A 95 0.99 -4.84 11.83
CA ARG A 95 1.41 -5.07 13.22
C ARG A 95 2.93 -5.04 13.36
N GLY A 96 3.41 -4.40 14.43
CA GLY A 96 4.85 -4.17 14.66
C GLY A 96 5.43 -2.95 13.95
N SER A 97 4.62 -2.22 13.16
CA SER A 97 5.01 -1.00 12.45
C SER A 97 4.17 0.20 12.90
N GLY A 98 4.72 1.40 12.72
CA GLY A 98 4.03 2.68 12.93
C GLY A 98 3.33 2.78 14.28
N LYS A 99 2.00 2.97 14.27
CA LYS A 99 1.15 3.08 15.47
C LYS A 99 0.42 1.77 15.84
N SER A 100 0.55 0.73 15.04
CA SER A 100 -0.04 -0.57 15.33
C SER A 100 0.67 -1.27 16.47
N GLU A 101 -0.07 -2.12 17.19
CA GLU A 101 0.50 -2.93 18.28
C GLU A 101 1.42 -4.03 17.75
N GLY A 102 2.08 -4.73 18.66
CA GLY A 102 3.09 -5.71 18.34
C GLY A 102 4.50 -5.13 18.35
N THR A 103 5.47 -5.94 17.98
CA THR A 103 6.88 -5.53 17.86
C THR A 103 7.40 -5.94 16.50
N PHE A 104 8.23 -5.10 15.90
CA PHE A 104 8.83 -5.36 14.59
C PHE A 104 9.60 -6.70 14.56
N ALA A 105 10.24 -7.08 15.67
CA ALA A 105 10.94 -8.36 15.77
C ALA A 105 10.04 -9.60 15.59
N ASN A 106 8.75 -9.46 15.87
CA ASN A 106 7.77 -10.57 15.84
C ASN A 106 6.95 -10.64 14.54
N ILE A 107 7.14 -9.73 13.58
CA ILE A 107 6.40 -9.80 12.32
C ILE A 107 6.74 -11.08 11.56
N THR A 108 5.78 -11.54 10.76
CA THR A 108 5.95 -12.59 9.75
C THR A 108 5.13 -12.20 8.52
N VAL A 109 5.43 -12.79 7.37
CA VAL A 109 4.63 -12.52 6.16
C VAL A 109 3.16 -12.95 6.40
N GLU A 110 2.94 -14.02 7.14
CA GLU A 110 1.59 -14.49 7.49
C GLU A 110 0.86 -13.52 8.42
N SER A 111 1.55 -12.89 9.41
CA SER A 111 0.90 -11.88 10.26
C SER A 111 0.48 -10.65 9.48
N GLU A 112 1.31 -10.20 8.53
CA GLU A 112 0.98 -9.07 7.66
C GLU A 112 -0.17 -9.40 6.68
N ILE A 113 -0.25 -10.64 6.17
CA ILE A 113 -1.39 -11.12 5.37
C ILE A 113 -2.67 -11.11 6.22
N ALA A 114 -2.60 -11.54 7.48
CA ALA A 114 -3.75 -11.51 8.38
C ALA A 114 -4.24 -10.07 8.63
N ASP A 115 -3.31 -9.10 8.79
CA ASP A 115 -3.64 -7.69 8.95
C ASP A 115 -4.35 -7.13 7.71
N ALA A 116 -3.87 -7.50 6.51
CA ALA A 116 -4.46 -7.06 5.25
C ALA A 116 -5.86 -7.66 5.02
N LEU A 117 -6.05 -8.96 5.29
CA LEU A 117 -7.35 -9.63 5.18
C LEU A 117 -8.39 -9.02 6.15
N ALA A 118 -7.98 -8.73 7.38
CA ALA A 118 -8.82 -8.04 8.34
C ALA A 118 -9.13 -6.59 7.93
N GLY A 119 -8.19 -5.92 7.22
CA GLY A 119 -8.43 -4.62 6.62
C GLY A 119 -9.50 -4.66 5.52
N ILE A 120 -9.52 -5.69 4.69
CA ILE A 120 -10.58 -5.92 3.69
C ILE A 120 -11.92 -6.16 4.39
N GLU A 121 -11.95 -7.03 5.41
CA GLU A 121 -13.14 -7.29 6.21
C GLU A 121 -13.69 -6.00 6.84
N TYR A 122 -12.80 -5.17 7.43
CA TYR A 122 -13.17 -3.86 7.97
C TYR A 122 -13.80 -2.95 6.90
N LEU A 123 -13.19 -2.86 5.72
CA LEU A 123 -13.70 -2.03 4.61
C LEU A 123 -15.05 -2.51 4.08
N SER A 124 -15.28 -3.83 4.03
CA SER A 124 -16.52 -4.41 3.51
C SER A 124 -17.75 -4.10 4.37
N HIS A 125 -17.55 -3.64 5.61
CA HIS A 125 -18.61 -3.27 6.54
C HIS A 125 -18.85 -1.76 6.67
N LEU A 126 -18.10 -0.92 5.93
CA LEU A 126 -18.30 0.52 5.97
C LEU A 126 -19.45 0.93 5.03
N GLU A 127 -20.44 1.64 5.57
CA GLU A 127 -21.69 2.02 4.84
C GLU A 127 -21.44 2.81 3.55
N ASN A 128 -20.36 3.62 3.51
CA ASN A 128 -20.06 4.48 2.36
C ASN A 128 -19.08 3.86 1.35
N ILE A 129 -18.69 2.61 1.55
CA ILE A 129 -17.76 1.87 0.69
C ILE A 129 -18.52 0.83 -0.15
N ASP A 130 -18.22 0.78 -1.43
CA ASP A 130 -18.66 -0.32 -2.28
C ASP A 130 -17.81 -1.57 -2.00
N ALA A 131 -18.37 -2.50 -1.22
CA ALA A 131 -17.71 -3.76 -0.86
C ALA A 131 -17.39 -4.65 -2.08
N SER A 132 -18.00 -4.41 -3.25
CA SER A 132 -17.69 -5.10 -4.50
C SER A 132 -16.54 -4.44 -5.28
N SER A 133 -16.09 -3.27 -4.85
CA SER A 133 -15.06 -2.45 -5.52
C SER A 133 -13.86 -2.14 -4.60
N ILE A 134 -13.41 -3.16 -3.86
CA ILE A 134 -12.20 -3.09 -3.05
C ILE A 134 -11.00 -3.50 -3.90
N SER A 135 -10.03 -2.61 -4.08
CA SER A 135 -8.73 -2.90 -4.69
C SER A 135 -7.64 -3.00 -3.62
N VAL A 136 -6.57 -3.74 -3.91
CA VAL A 136 -5.43 -3.88 -2.99
C VAL A 136 -4.15 -3.50 -3.71
N MET A 137 -3.30 -2.72 -3.05
CA MET A 137 -1.98 -2.40 -3.56
C MET A 137 -0.89 -2.55 -2.52
N GLY A 138 0.34 -2.80 -2.97
CA GLY A 138 1.48 -2.86 -2.08
C GLY A 138 2.82 -2.67 -2.77
N LEU A 139 3.79 -2.17 -2.00
CA LEU A 139 5.16 -1.97 -2.43
C LEU A 139 6.08 -3.01 -1.76
N SER A 140 7.02 -3.60 -2.52
CA SER A 140 8.07 -4.47 -1.96
C SER A 140 7.52 -5.66 -1.16
N LEU A 141 7.77 -5.73 0.16
CA LEU A 141 7.18 -6.71 1.08
C LEU A 141 5.64 -6.60 1.08
N GLY A 142 5.09 -5.38 1.09
CA GLY A 142 3.65 -5.16 0.94
C GLY A 142 3.10 -5.71 -0.38
N GLY A 143 3.92 -5.76 -1.44
CA GLY A 143 3.56 -6.44 -2.69
C GLY A 143 3.45 -7.95 -2.55
N ILE A 144 4.32 -8.60 -1.74
CA ILE A 144 4.18 -10.02 -1.37
C ILE A 144 2.85 -10.26 -0.66
N VAL A 145 2.59 -9.42 0.36
CA VAL A 145 1.35 -9.47 1.15
C VAL A 145 0.13 -9.28 0.24
N THR A 146 0.20 -8.32 -0.70
CA THR A 146 -0.87 -8.05 -1.67
C THR A 146 -1.20 -9.27 -2.53
N THR A 147 -0.19 -9.97 -3.07
CA THR A 147 -0.43 -11.19 -3.89
C THR A 147 -1.15 -12.28 -3.09
N ALA A 148 -0.72 -12.49 -1.85
CA ALA A 148 -1.32 -13.49 -0.98
C ALA A 148 -2.73 -13.07 -0.49
N THR A 149 -2.92 -11.79 -0.20
CA THR A 149 -4.22 -11.24 0.18
C THR A 149 -5.24 -11.41 -0.95
N ALA A 150 -4.87 -11.08 -2.20
CA ALA A 150 -5.74 -11.26 -3.35
C ALA A 150 -6.10 -12.73 -3.59
N GLY A 151 -5.14 -13.66 -3.41
CA GLY A 151 -5.36 -15.09 -3.60
C GLY A 151 -6.13 -15.79 -2.46
N LYS A 152 -6.25 -15.15 -1.28
CA LYS A 152 -6.84 -15.74 -0.06
C LYS A 152 -8.12 -15.02 0.39
N SER A 153 -8.40 -13.82 -0.11
CA SER A 153 -9.56 -13.05 0.30
C SER A 153 -10.87 -13.81 0.03
N VAL A 154 -11.77 -13.80 1.00
CA VAL A 154 -13.14 -14.28 0.85
C VAL A 154 -14.07 -13.22 0.26
N HIS A 155 -13.66 -11.94 0.32
CA HIS A 155 -14.35 -10.84 -0.33
C HIS A 155 -13.79 -10.65 -1.75
N PRO A 156 -14.61 -10.18 -2.69
CA PRO A 156 -14.15 -9.88 -4.04
C PRO A 156 -13.08 -8.78 -4.01
N ILE A 157 -11.98 -9.01 -4.72
CA ILE A 157 -10.95 -8.00 -4.97
C ILE A 157 -11.12 -7.51 -6.40
N ARG A 158 -11.33 -6.20 -6.56
CA ARG A 158 -11.65 -5.58 -7.84
C ARG A 158 -10.43 -5.46 -8.75
N SER A 159 -9.31 -5.00 -8.21
CA SER A 159 -8.04 -4.94 -8.92
C SER A 159 -6.85 -5.03 -7.95
N VAL A 160 -5.70 -5.38 -8.47
CA VAL A 160 -4.44 -5.49 -7.74
C VAL A 160 -3.39 -4.58 -8.38
N VAL A 161 -2.68 -3.79 -7.56
CA VAL A 161 -1.55 -2.96 -7.98
C VAL A 161 -0.31 -3.37 -7.20
N LEU A 162 0.75 -3.72 -7.91
CA LEU A 162 2.01 -4.17 -7.33
C LEU A 162 3.14 -3.21 -7.73
N TRP A 163 3.75 -2.57 -6.75
CA TRP A 163 4.90 -1.70 -6.92
C TRP A 163 6.18 -2.42 -6.49
N ASN A 164 7.08 -2.72 -7.41
CA ASN A 164 8.33 -3.41 -7.15
C ASN A 164 8.18 -4.57 -6.12
N PRO A 165 7.23 -5.52 -6.32
CA PRO A 165 6.92 -6.53 -5.32
C PRO A 165 8.08 -7.49 -5.12
N GLY A 166 8.25 -8.03 -3.92
CA GLY A 166 9.22 -9.08 -3.61
C GLY A 166 8.83 -10.44 -4.23
N ILE A 167 9.05 -10.60 -5.52
CA ILE A 167 8.60 -11.76 -6.32
C ILE A 167 9.21 -13.08 -5.82
N ASN A 168 10.45 -13.03 -5.34
CA ASN A 168 11.13 -14.12 -4.66
C ASN A 168 11.56 -13.64 -3.27
N PRO A 169 10.70 -13.81 -2.24
CA PRO A 169 10.95 -13.24 -0.91
C PRO A 169 12.31 -13.65 -0.33
N PRO A 170 12.73 -14.93 -0.31
CA PRO A 170 14.04 -15.29 0.23
C PRO A 170 15.19 -14.63 -0.51
N ALA A 171 15.12 -14.50 -1.84
CA ALA A 171 16.20 -13.90 -2.62
C ALA A 171 16.36 -12.41 -2.33
N ALA A 172 15.26 -11.64 -2.18
CA ALA A 172 15.32 -10.24 -1.80
C ALA A 172 16.02 -10.04 -0.45
N PHE A 173 15.69 -10.84 0.56
CA PHE A 173 16.31 -10.75 1.88
C PHE A 173 17.74 -11.29 1.92
N ILE A 174 18.09 -12.26 1.08
CA ILE A 174 19.47 -12.69 0.85
C ILE A 174 20.31 -11.55 0.24
N THR A 175 19.74 -10.79 -0.68
CA THR A 175 20.40 -9.60 -1.26
C THR A 175 20.69 -8.54 -0.19
N MET A 176 19.73 -8.30 0.70
CA MET A 176 19.84 -7.28 1.76
C MET A 176 20.79 -7.69 2.89
N PHE A 177 20.74 -8.93 3.35
CA PHE A 177 21.41 -9.38 4.58
C PHE A 177 22.52 -10.40 4.36
N GLY A 178 22.68 -10.93 3.16
CA GLY A 178 23.64 -11.99 2.83
C GLY A 178 23.11 -13.39 3.10
N LYS A 179 23.54 -14.34 2.27
CA LYS A 179 23.05 -15.73 2.29
C LYS A 179 23.26 -16.43 3.63
N ASP A 180 24.45 -16.31 4.19
CA ASP A 180 24.82 -17.03 5.43
C ASP A 180 24.02 -16.52 6.62
N ASN A 181 23.76 -15.22 6.68
CA ASN A 181 22.95 -14.60 7.72
C ASN A 181 21.49 -15.07 7.65
N VAL A 182 20.88 -15.02 6.47
CA VAL A 182 19.51 -15.51 6.28
C VAL A 182 19.41 -17.00 6.58
N GLN A 183 20.36 -17.81 6.11
CA GLN A 183 20.38 -19.25 6.38
C GLN A 183 20.53 -19.53 7.87
N LYS A 184 21.41 -18.83 8.59
CA LYS A 184 21.55 -18.93 10.04
C LYS A 184 20.27 -18.59 10.75
N ALA A 185 19.61 -17.48 10.35
CA ALA A 185 18.37 -17.02 10.96
C ALA A 185 17.23 -18.03 10.81
N THR A 186 17.17 -18.79 9.72
CA THR A 186 16.15 -19.83 9.54
C THR A 186 16.34 -21.07 10.44
N GLN A 187 17.48 -21.23 11.14
CA GLN A 187 17.71 -22.41 11.98
C GLN A 187 16.96 -22.36 13.32
N ASP A 188 16.75 -21.16 13.87
CA ASP A 188 16.02 -20.97 15.13
C ASP A 188 14.95 -19.89 14.99
N ALA A 189 13.68 -20.30 15.04
CA ALA A 189 12.53 -19.42 14.90
C ALA A 189 12.48 -18.31 15.95
N ASN A 190 12.94 -18.59 17.17
CA ASN A 190 12.82 -17.70 18.34
C ASN A 190 14.07 -16.83 18.55
N ALA A 191 15.21 -17.18 17.93
CA ALA A 191 16.42 -16.39 18.06
C ALA A 191 16.27 -15.03 17.37
N GLU A 192 16.77 -13.98 18.02
CA GLU A 192 16.79 -12.62 17.48
C GLU A 192 18.09 -12.39 16.70
N PHE A 193 17.94 -11.82 15.51
CA PHE A 193 19.02 -11.46 14.61
C PHE A 193 18.97 -9.97 14.34
N THR A 194 20.07 -9.28 14.62
CA THR A 194 20.21 -7.84 14.43
C THR A 194 21.17 -7.57 13.29
N TYR A 195 20.72 -6.81 12.30
CA TYR A 195 21.50 -6.41 11.14
C TYR A 195 21.48 -4.91 10.93
N PRO A 196 22.57 -4.31 10.44
CA PRO A 196 22.56 -2.92 10.01
C PRO A 196 21.72 -2.75 8.74
N LEU A 197 20.90 -1.72 8.71
CA LEU A 197 20.14 -1.32 7.53
C LEU A 197 19.96 0.19 7.53
N ASN A 198 20.40 0.86 6.45
CA ASN A 198 20.24 2.31 6.24
C ASN A 198 20.69 3.18 7.45
N GLY A 199 21.83 2.84 8.05
CA GLY A 199 22.38 3.58 9.20
C GLY A 199 21.73 3.29 10.55
N THR A 200 20.77 2.37 10.62
CA THR A 200 20.13 1.87 11.84
C THR A 200 20.37 0.37 12.01
N SER A 201 19.94 -0.19 13.13
CA SER A 201 19.97 -1.64 13.36
C SER A 201 18.54 -2.16 13.42
N ILE A 202 18.27 -3.25 12.72
CA ILE A 202 16.99 -3.92 12.65
C ILE A 202 17.09 -5.29 13.28
N THR A 203 16.22 -5.58 14.24
CA THR A 203 16.13 -6.87 14.92
C THR A 203 14.88 -7.62 14.47
N MET A 204 15.06 -8.85 14.02
CA MET A 204 14.00 -9.77 13.60
C MET A 204 14.22 -11.13 14.21
N LYS A 205 13.14 -11.84 14.52
CA LYS A 205 13.22 -13.26 14.89
C LYS A 205 13.43 -14.16 13.67
N GLY A 206 14.02 -15.31 13.89
CA GLY A 206 14.22 -16.30 12.85
C GLY A 206 12.93 -16.74 12.16
N GLU A 207 11.78 -16.65 12.85
CA GLU A 207 10.47 -16.97 12.29
C GLU A 207 10.09 -16.06 11.11
N PHE A 208 10.47 -14.79 11.12
CA PHE A 208 10.31 -13.93 9.94
C PHE A 208 11.02 -14.52 8.71
N TYR A 209 12.28 -14.90 8.87
CA TYR A 209 13.07 -15.48 7.76
C TYR A 209 12.49 -16.80 7.27
N ARG A 210 11.91 -17.63 8.16
CA ARG A 210 11.17 -18.85 7.80
C ARG A 210 9.92 -18.53 7.01
N SER A 211 9.19 -17.49 7.40
CA SER A 211 7.95 -17.08 6.75
C SER A 211 8.14 -16.71 5.28
N LEU A 212 9.31 -16.16 4.91
CA LEU A 212 9.66 -15.85 3.52
C LEU A 212 9.64 -17.06 2.58
N TYR A 213 9.88 -18.27 3.10
CA TYR A 213 9.88 -19.50 2.32
C TYR A 213 8.50 -20.17 2.22
N ARG A 214 7.52 -19.75 3.02
CA ARG A 214 6.17 -20.33 3.03
C ARG A 214 5.22 -19.64 2.06
N ILE A 215 5.51 -18.41 1.69
CA ILE A 215 4.68 -17.63 0.76
C ILE A 215 5.37 -17.56 -0.59
N VAL A 216 4.70 -18.07 -1.61
CA VAL A 216 5.16 -18.04 -3.00
C VAL A 216 4.26 -17.08 -3.79
N PRO A 217 4.68 -15.83 -4.03
CA PRO A 217 3.83 -14.78 -4.63
C PRO A 217 3.18 -15.21 -5.95
N ALA A 218 3.91 -15.94 -6.79
CA ALA A 218 3.37 -16.45 -8.06
C ALA A 218 2.23 -17.45 -7.87
N ALA A 219 2.34 -18.36 -6.88
CA ALA A 219 1.31 -19.34 -6.58
C ALA A 219 0.07 -18.68 -5.93
N GLU A 220 0.29 -17.62 -5.14
CA GLU A 220 -0.81 -16.87 -4.55
C GLU A 220 -1.53 -16.03 -5.61
N LEU A 221 -0.79 -15.30 -6.46
CA LEU A 221 -1.36 -14.50 -7.54
C LEU A 221 -2.12 -15.34 -8.57
N ALA A 222 -1.67 -16.58 -8.82
CA ALA A 222 -2.35 -17.52 -9.74
C ALA A 222 -3.80 -17.87 -9.32
N LYS A 223 -4.16 -17.66 -8.04
CA LYS A 223 -5.52 -17.87 -7.52
C LYS A 223 -6.44 -16.66 -7.77
N TYR A 224 -5.87 -15.50 -8.05
CA TYR A 224 -6.59 -14.30 -8.37
C TYR A 224 -6.73 -14.17 -9.89
N HIS A 225 -7.94 -13.86 -10.38
CA HIS A 225 -8.24 -13.79 -11.81
C HIS A 225 -8.67 -12.38 -12.27
N GLY A 226 -8.74 -11.43 -11.35
CA GLY A 226 -9.06 -10.03 -11.68
C GLY A 226 -7.86 -9.27 -12.25
N PRO A 227 -8.03 -7.99 -12.61
CA PRO A 227 -7.01 -7.17 -13.25
C PRO A 227 -5.78 -6.92 -12.35
N VAL A 228 -4.57 -6.98 -12.91
CA VAL A 228 -3.30 -6.74 -12.21
C VAL A 228 -2.47 -5.68 -12.94
N LEU A 229 -2.09 -4.61 -12.23
CA LEU A 229 -1.01 -3.71 -12.65
C LEU A 229 0.27 -4.07 -11.90
N LEU A 230 1.34 -4.30 -12.65
CA LEU A 230 2.69 -4.50 -12.11
C LEU A 230 3.59 -3.34 -12.57
N ALA A 231 3.97 -2.46 -11.63
CA ALA A 231 4.83 -1.31 -11.89
C ALA A 231 6.24 -1.57 -11.35
N ILE A 232 7.23 -1.48 -12.25
CA ILE A 232 8.62 -1.93 -12.00
C ILE A 232 9.63 -0.86 -12.34
N GLY A 233 10.55 -0.59 -11.40
CA GLY A 233 11.81 0.08 -11.65
C GLY A 233 12.84 -0.90 -12.23
N THR A 234 13.39 -0.60 -13.41
CA THR A 234 14.37 -1.51 -14.04
C THR A 234 15.78 -1.39 -13.47
N GLU A 235 16.03 -0.39 -12.61
CA GLU A 235 17.25 -0.21 -11.82
C GLU A 235 17.08 -0.61 -10.35
N ASP A 236 16.00 -1.37 -10.03
CA ASP A 236 15.78 -1.92 -8.70
C ASP A 236 16.87 -2.96 -8.38
N ASP A 237 17.65 -2.68 -7.35
CA ASP A 237 18.77 -3.51 -6.87
C ASP A 237 18.39 -4.39 -5.66
N ILE A 238 17.17 -4.25 -5.14
CA ILE A 238 16.62 -5.04 -4.03
C ILE A 238 15.84 -6.23 -4.58
N VAL A 239 14.92 -5.98 -5.50
CA VAL A 239 14.06 -7.01 -6.12
C VAL A 239 14.46 -7.19 -7.58
N TRP A 240 15.51 -7.95 -7.83
CA TRP A 240 16.05 -8.16 -9.16
C TRP A 240 16.08 -9.66 -9.56
N PRO A 241 16.33 -10.02 -10.84
CA PRO A 241 16.52 -9.13 -11.99
C PRO A 241 15.20 -8.59 -12.54
N GLN A 242 15.16 -7.28 -12.79
CA GLN A 242 14.00 -6.64 -13.43
C GLN A 242 14.30 -6.31 -14.90
N PRO A 243 13.32 -6.40 -15.82
CA PRO A 243 11.91 -6.80 -15.60
C PRO A 243 11.65 -8.32 -15.72
N THR A 244 12.69 -9.16 -15.70
CA THR A 244 12.55 -10.62 -15.92
C THR A 244 11.70 -11.28 -14.83
N SER A 245 11.95 -10.93 -13.57
CA SER A 245 11.17 -11.45 -12.43
C SER A 245 9.71 -11.04 -12.52
N ALA A 246 9.43 -9.81 -12.90
CA ALA A 246 8.08 -9.31 -13.11
C ALA A 246 7.32 -10.09 -14.19
N LYS A 247 7.97 -10.34 -15.33
CA LYS A 247 7.39 -11.15 -16.41
C LYS A 247 7.12 -12.59 -15.97
N ALA A 248 8.03 -13.17 -15.18
CA ALA A 248 7.83 -14.48 -14.59
C ALA A 248 6.62 -14.51 -13.65
N LEU A 249 6.46 -13.51 -12.76
CA LEU A 249 5.28 -13.41 -11.90
C LEU A 249 3.99 -13.38 -12.71
N LEU A 250 3.91 -12.50 -13.71
CA LEU A 250 2.72 -12.34 -14.55
C LEU A 250 2.42 -13.59 -15.40
N SER A 251 3.41 -14.43 -15.72
CA SER A 251 3.17 -15.68 -16.48
C SER A 251 2.32 -16.70 -15.71
N TYR A 252 2.19 -16.57 -14.39
CA TYR A 252 1.31 -17.39 -13.57
C TYR A 252 -0.09 -16.82 -13.44
N HIS A 253 -0.28 -15.54 -13.75
CA HIS A 253 -1.58 -14.88 -13.68
C HIS A 253 -2.37 -15.08 -14.98
N GLN A 254 -3.62 -15.54 -14.86
CA GLN A 254 -4.47 -15.85 -16.04
C GLN A 254 -5.48 -14.74 -16.38
N GLY A 255 -5.59 -13.71 -15.54
CA GLY A 255 -6.48 -12.58 -15.76
C GLY A 255 -5.83 -11.48 -16.62
N GLU A 256 -6.57 -10.40 -16.80
CA GLU A 256 -6.05 -9.17 -17.40
C GLU A 256 -4.87 -8.65 -16.60
N HIS A 257 -3.79 -8.26 -17.28
CA HIS A 257 -2.64 -7.66 -16.59
C HIS A 257 -1.91 -6.66 -17.46
N GLU A 258 -1.29 -5.71 -16.79
CA GLU A 258 -0.42 -4.72 -17.39
C GLU A 258 0.94 -4.67 -16.70
N LEU A 259 2.02 -4.65 -17.49
CA LEU A 259 3.38 -4.43 -17.00
C LEU A 259 3.85 -3.02 -17.40
N TRP A 260 4.00 -2.14 -16.40
CA TRP A 260 4.58 -0.82 -16.57
C TRP A 260 6.02 -0.83 -16.06
N THR A 261 6.97 -0.40 -16.90
CA THR A 261 8.40 -0.39 -16.56
C THR A 261 9.00 0.98 -16.82
N LYS A 262 9.84 1.44 -15.89
CA LYS A 262 10.63 2.68 -16.04
C LYS A 262 12.05 2.46 -15.54
N LYS A 263 12.97 3.28 -16.04
CA LYS A 263 14.35 3.33 -15.58
C LYS A 263 14.41 4.12 -14.27
N THR A 264 14.23 3.42 -13.15
CA THR A 264 14.15 3.96 -11.79
C THR A 264 14.46 2.86 -10.77
N GLY A 265 14.80 3.25 -9.53
CA GLY A 265 15.11 2.32 -8.44
C GLY A 265 13.88 1.79 -7.71
N HIS A 266 14.12 1.16 -6.55
CA HIS A 266 13.12 0.41 -5.78
C HIS A 266 11.92 1.25 -5.31
N VAL A 267 12.14 2.49 -4.90
CA VAL A 267 11.11 3.42 -4.41
C VAL A 267 10.82 4.56 -5.40
N PHE A 268 10.98 4.28 -6.71
CA PHE A 268 10.72 5.22 -7.80
C PHE A 268 11.47 6.54 -7.66
N ASP A 269 12.73 6.47 -7.20
CA ASP A 269 13.64 7.60 -7.03
C ASP A 269 13.05 8.78 -6.21
N CYS A 270 12.18 8.48 -5.24
CA CYS A 270 11.50 9.48 -4.42
C CYS A 270 12.47 10.39 -3.62
N ASP A 271 13.72 9.96 -3.44
CA ASP A 271 14.81 10.70 -2.82
C ASP A 271 15.55 11.64 -3.80
N LYS A 272 15.29 11.51 -5.11
CA LYS A 272 15.92 12.30 -6.18
C LYS A 272 14.98 13.33 -6.82
N GLY A 273 13.66 13.13 -6.66
CA GLY A 273 12.63 14.01 -7.24
C GLY A 273 11.24 13.39 -7.14
N GLU A 274 10.24 14.12 -7.62
CA GLU A 274 8.85 13.65 -7.57
C GLU A 274 8.30 13.12 -8.91
N ASP A 275 8.99 13.38 -10.03
CA ASP A 275 8.46 13.08 -11.38
C ASP A 275 8.12 11.60 -11.56
N MET A 276 9.01 10.70 -11.11
CA MET A 276 8.79 9.26 -11.27
C MET A 276 7.72 8.74 -10.30
N VAL A 277 7.66 9.32 -9.10
CA VAL A 277 6.59 9.03 -8.11
C VAL A 277 5.24 9.45 -8.70
N ASN A 278 5.13 10.67 -9.23
CA ASN A 278 3.90 11.15 -9.86
C ASN A 278 3.51 10.26 -11.05
N ALA A 279 4.47 9.84 -11.88
CA ALA A 279 4.21 8.97 -13.03
C ALA A 279 3.67 7.58 -12.65
N VAL A 280 4.19 6.95 -11.59
CA VAL A 280 3.68 5.65 -11.14
C VAL A 280 2.32 5.78 -10.43
N ILE A 281 2.10 6.88 -9.72
CA ILE A 281 0.80 7.20 -9.10
C ILE A 281 -0.25 7.42 -10.17
N ASP A 282 -0.01 8.28 -11.16
CA ASP A 282 -0.93 8.53 -12.27
C ASP A 282 -1.30 7.24 -13.00
N LYS A 283 -0.30 6.39 -13.26
CA LYS A 283 -0.52 5.08 -13.89
C LYS A 283 -1.43 4.20 -13.04
N SER A 284 -1.17 4.15 -11.73
CA SER A 284 -1.93 3.31 -10.79
C SER A 284 -3.35 3.82 -10.58
N VAL A 285 -3.53 5.13 -10.41
CA VAL A 285 -4.85 5.76 -10.27
C VAL A 285 -5.71 5.52 -11.51
N ASN A 286 -5.15 5.72 -12.72
CA ASN A 286 -5.87 5.48 -13.96
C ASN A 286 -6.26 3.99 -14.12
N PHE A 287 -5.38 3.07 -13.74
CA PHE A 287 -5.67 1.64 -13.78
C PHE A 287 -6.79 1.27 -12.79
N ILE A 288 -6.71 1.72 -11.54
CA ILE A 288 -7.72 1.45 -10.52
C ILE A 288 -9.07 2.05 -10.95
N LYS A 289 -9.09 3.30 -11.42
CA LYS A 289 -10.31 3.97 -11.88
C LYS A 289 -10.99 3.19 -13.02
N ALA A 290 -10.23 2.77 -14.03
CA ALA A 290 -10.76 2.00 -15.17
C ALA A 290 -11.42 0.67 -14.76
N HIS A 291 -10.99 0.10 -13.62
CA HIS A 291 -11.52 -1.17 -13.12
C HIS A 291 -12.49 -1.02 -11.94
N SER A 292 -12.70 0.20 -11.41
CA SER A 292 -13.63 0.46 -10.30
C SER A 292 -15.05 0.71 -10.74
N GLU A 293 -15.27 1.19 -11.97
CA GLU A 293 -16.61 1.44 -12.51
C GLU A 293 -17.30 0.09 -12.74
N VAL A 294 -18.49 -0.08 -12.14
CA VAL A 294 -19.40 -1.19 -12.46
C VAL A 294 -20.06 -0.82 -13.77
N ASN A 295 -19.81 -1.58 -14.84
CA ASN A 295 -20.53 -1.47 -16.12
C ASN A 295 -21.99 -1.87 -15.97
#